data_61104689f434a9e52529258b09b03555
#
_entry.id   61104689f434a9e52529258b09b03555
#
_cell.length_a   1.000
_cell.length_b   1.000
_cell.length_c   1.000
_cell.angle_alpha   90.00
_cell.angle_beta   90.00
_cell.angle_gamma   90.00
#
_symmetry.space_group_name_H-M   'P 1'
#
loop_
_entity.id
_entity.type
_entity.pdbx_description
1 polymer ?
#
loop_
_entity_poly.entity_id
_entity_poly.type
_entity_poly.pdbx_seq_one_letter_code
_entity_poly.pdbx_strand_id
1 'polypeptide(L)'
;MFAPQLAAAVGLALALLACASAPKPAQVAGTIQASAQVNPSPSKRPSPVLVRVYELKGAAAFNSADFMSLYQRDKAELGADLLGKEEFVLAPGESKTFAKTLAPDTRFLGVLAAYRDVEHAKWRSIVPVQPGQMHNVVIHANELAVDAALGGGGR
;
A
#
# COMPACT_ATOMS: atom_id res chain seq x y z
N MET A 1 -12.29 63.55 44.92
CA MET A 1 -12.66 63.24 43.51
C MET A 1 -11.79 62.16 43.03
N PHE A 2 -12.31 60.99 43.00
CA PHE A 2 -11.53 59.75 42.75
C PHE A 2 -11.75 59.32 41.32
N ALA A 3 -10.69 59.20 40.57
CA ALA A 3 -10.71 58.54 39.25
C ALA A 3 -10.51 57.03 39.42
N PRO A 4 -11.40 56.19 38.94
CA PRO A 4 -11.15 54.79 38.95
C PRO A 4 -10.23 54.40 37.77
N GLN A 5 -9.10 53.79 38.11
CA GLN A 5 -8.24 53.19 37.16
C GLN A 5 -8.90 51.93 36.58
N LEU A 6 -9.23 51.99 35.31
CA LEU A 6 -9.63 50.83 34.54
C LEU A 6 -8.38 50.06 34.19
N ALA A 7 -8.12 48.99 34.92
CA ALA A 7 -7.13 48.00 34.55
C ALA A 7 -7.64 47.21 33.34
N ALA A 8 -7.13 47.54 32.19
CA ALA A 8 -7.33 46.74 31.00
C ALA A 8 -6.52 45.46 31.12
N ALA A 9 -7.17 44.38 31.51
CA ALA A 9 -6.62 43.05 31.41
C ALA A 9 -6.61 42.66 29.94
N VAL A 10 -5.46 42.88 29.28
CA VAL A 10 -5.19 42.31 27.98
C VAL A 10 -4.96 40.84 28.19
N GLY A 11 -5.99 40.05 27.98
CA GLY A 11 -5.90 38.62 27.89
C GLY A 11 -5.07 38.23 26.66
N LEU A 12 -3.82 37.93 26.89
CA LEU A 12 -2.93 37.31 25.87
C LEU A 12 -3.43 35.89 25.66
N ALA A 13 -4.38 35.74 24.74
CA ALA A 13 -4.75 34.42 24.21
C ALA A 13 -3.56 33.92 23.40
N LEU A 14 -2.69 33.16 24.05
CA LEU A 14 -1.69 32.36 23.37
C LEU A 14 -2.46 31.34 22.53
N ALA A 15 -2.66 31.65 21.25
CA ALA A 15 -3.05 30.69 20.28
C ALA A 15 -1.87 29.69 20.17
N LEU A 16 -1.96 28.57 20.86
CA LEU A 16 -1.16 27.39 20.63
C LEU A 16 -1.52 26.92 19.23
N LEU A 17 -0.83 27.47 18.24
CA LEU A 17 -0.70 26.86 16.93
C LEU A 17 0.02 25.53 17.18
N ALA A 18 -0.77 24.50 17.45
CA ALA A 18 -0.28 23.15 17.34
C ALA A 18 0.19 22.98 15.90
N CYS A 19 1.50 23.09 15.68
CA CYS A 19 2.14 22.64 14.46
C CYS A 19 1.90 21.14 14.38
N ALA A 20 0.75 20.72 13.82
CA ALA A 20 0.57 19.34 13.38
C ALA A 20 1.59 19.13 12.27
N SER A 21 2.73 18.54 12.61
CA SER A 21 3.71 18.12 11.60
C SER A 21 3.00 17.15 10.67
N ALA A 22 3.14 17.38 9.35
CA ALA A 22 2.67 16.44 8.35
C ALA A 22 3.24 15.04 8.67
N PRO A 23 2.45 13.97 8.52
CA PRO A 23 2.95 12.62 8.78
C PRO A 23 4.16 12.37 7.88
N LYS A 24 5.25 11.85 8.47
CA LYS A 24 6.43 11.47 7.71
C LYS A 24 6.07 10.29 6.80
N PRO A 25 6.46 10.32 5.52
CA PRO A 25 6.20 9.20 4.64
C PRO A 25 6.96 7.95 5.10
N ALA A 26 6.33 6.78 4.91
CA ALA A 26 7.01 5.51 5.06
C ALA A 26 7.93 5.26 3.86
N GLN A 27 8.94 4.44 4.04
CA GLN A 27 9.81 3.96 2.97
C GLN A 27 9.66 2.44 2.85
N VAL A 28 9.75 1.93 1.64
CA VAL A 28 9.65 0.51 1.35
C VAL A 28 10.82 0.06 0.49
N ALA A 29 11.43 -1.03 0.90
CA ALA A 29 12.28 -1.87 0.05
C ALA A 29 11.54 -3.19 -0.17
N GLY A 30 11.14 -3.45 -1.41
CA GLY A 30 10.32 -4.60 -1.76
C GLY A 30 11.06 -5.58 -2.64
N THR A 31 10.73 -6.85 -2.48
CA THR A 31 11.13 -7.94 -3.37
C THR A 31 9.89 -8.69 -3.81
N ILE A 32 9.74 -8.91 -5.10
CA ILE A 32 8.67 -9.71 -5.68
C ILE A 32 9.31 -10.96 -6.28
N GLN A 33 8.85 -12.12 -5.86
CA GLN A 33 9.38 -13.42 -6.31
C GLN A 33 8.24 -14.22 -6.96
N ALA A 34 8.38 -14.54 -8.24
CA ALA A 34 7.49 -15.45 -8.92
C ALA A 34 8.02 -16.87 -8.81
N SER A 35 7.17 -17.80 -8.42
CA SER A 35 7.56 -19.22 -8.40
C SER A 35 7.80 -19.75 -9.82
N ALA A 36 8.54 -20.84 -9.94
CA ALA A 36 8.76 -21.50 -11.23
C ALA A 36 7.45 -22.04 -11.84
N GLN A 37 6.43 -22.28 -11.04
CA GLN A 37 5.10 -22.79 -11.44
C GLN A 37 4.03 -21.70 -11.48
N VAL A 38 4.40 -20.44 -11.41
CA VAL A 38 3.47 -19.31 -11.32
C VAL A 38 2.51 -19.27 -12.50
N ASN A 39 1.25 -18.93 -12.22
CA ASN A 39 0.24 -18.60 -13.21
C ASN A 39 0.08 -19.63 -14.33
N PRO A 40 -0.21 -20.91 -14.00
CA PRO A 40 -0.25 -21.96 -15.00
C PRO A 40 -1.41 -21.79 -16.00
N SER A 41 -1.15 -22.20 -17.23
CA SER A 41 -2.17 -22.38 -18.26
C SER A 41 -3.04 -23.61 -17.96
N PRO A 42 -4.17 -23.83 -18.70
CA PRO A 42 -4.95 -25.06 -18.57
C PRO A 42 -4.14 -26.35 -18.79
N SER A 43 -3.08 -26.29 -19.61
CA SER A 43 -2.12 -27.38 -19.80
C SER A 43 -1.01 -27.43 -18.74
N LYS A 44 -1.17 -26.67 -17.64
CA LYS A 44 -0.23 -26.58 -16.52
C LYS A 44 1.16 -26.05 -16.86
N ARG A 45 1.27 -25.26 -17.92
CA ARG A 45 2.49 -24.53 -18.25
C ARG A 45 2.54 -23.24 -17.45
N PRO A 46 3.62 -22.97 -16.71
CA PRO A 46 3.84 -21.68 -16.09
C PRO A 46 3.81 -20.55 -17.11
N SER A 47 3.29 -19.41 -16.71
CA SER A 47 3.24 -18.23 -17.58
C SER A 47 3.56 -16.96 -16.79
N PRO A 48 3.98 -15.87 -17.45
CA PRO A 48 4.22 -14.60 -16.78
C PRO A 48 2.99 -14.11 -16.02
N VAL A 49 3.23 -13.43 -14.90
CA VAL A 49 2.19 -12.85 -14.06
C VAL A 49 2.42 -11.36 -13.90
N LEU A 50 1.35 -10.59 -14.03
CA LEU A 50 1.34 -9.18 -13.67
C LEU A 50 1.04 -9.05 -12.19
N VAL A 51 1.91 -8.34 -11.47
CA VAL A 51 1.73 -7.99 -10.06
C VAL A 51 1.61 -6.48 -9.97
N ARG A 52 0.54 -6.01 -9.35
CA ARG A 52 0.30 -4.59 -9.13
C ARG A 52 0.37 -4.30 -7.64
N VAL A 53 1.16 -3.31 -7.26
CA VAL A 53 1.31 -2.85 -5.88
C VAL A 53 0.64 -1.49 -5.75
N TYR A 54 -0.30 -1.38 -4.83
CA TYR A 54 -1.04 -0.15 -4.55
C TYR A 54 -0.59 0.49 -3.24
N GLU A 55 -0.45 1.79 -3.25
CA GLU A 55 -0.38 2.60 -2.04
C GLU A 55 -1.80 3.00 -1.63
N LEU A 56 -2.23 2.59 -0.45
CA LEU A 56 -3.60 2.77 0.01
C LEU A 56 -3.65 3.55 1.32
N LYS A 57 -4.60 4.49 1.39
CA LYS A 57 -4.96 5.18 2.62
C LYS A 57 -5.83 4.32 3.53
N GLY A 58 -6.77 3.58 2.95
CA GLY A 58 -7.68 2.66 3.63
C GLY A 58 -7.71 1.30 2.95
N ALA A 59 -8.07 0.26 3.69
CA ALA A 59 -8.08 -1.12 3.22
C ALA A 59 -9.46 -1.61 2.74
N ALA A 60 -10.54 -0.97 3.19
CA ALA A 60 -11.89 -1.50 3.03
C ALA A 60 -12.31 -1.68 1.56
N ALA A 61 -12.12 -0.66 0.73
CA ALA A 61 -12.48 -0.73 -0.69
C ALA A 61 -11.67 -1.79 -1.44
N PHE A 62 -10.37 -1.88 -1.15
CA PHE A 62 -9.50 -2.90 -1.74
C PHE A 62 -9.92 -4.32 -1.35
N ASN A 63 -10.27 -4.54 -0.09
CA ASN A 63 -10.64 -5.85 0.41
C ASN A 63 -12.04 -6.30 -0.07
N SER A 64 -12.94 -5.37 -0.37
CA SER A 64 -14.31 -5.69 -0.78
C SER A 64 -14.53 -5.75 -2.29
N ALA A 65 -13.65 -5.15 -3.09
CA ALA A 65 -13.79 -5.13 -4.53
C ALA A 65 -13.56 -6.52 -5.16
N ASP A 66 -14.26 -6.81 -6.25
CA ASP A 66 -13.95 -7.98 -7.07
C ASP A 66 -12.73 -7.74 -7.97
N PHE A 67 -12.18 -8.82 -8.49
CA PHE A 67 -10.97 -8.76 -9.31
C PHE A 67 -11.12 -7.86 -10.53
N MET A 68 -12.18 -8.03 -11.31
CA MET A 68 -12.34 -7.29 -12.56
C MET A 68 -12.52 -5.80 -12.33
N SER A 69 -13.22 -5.43 -11.26
CA SER A 69 -13.39 -4.04 -10.87
C SER A 69 -12.06 -3.40 -10.49
N LEU A 70 -11.24 -4.06 -9.68
CA LEU A 70 -9.88 -3.57 -9.37
C LEU A 70 -8.97 -3.57 -10.59
N TYR A 71 -8.99 -4.64 -11.37
CA TYR A 71 -8.09 -4.77 -12.52
C TYR A 71 -8.33 -3.70 -13.58
N GLN A 72 -9.61 -3.42 -13.90
CA GLN A 72 -10.00 -2.52 -14.98
C GLN A 72 -10.31 -1.10 -14.53
N ARG A 73 -10.79 -0.90 -13.29
CA ARG A 73 -11.33 0.36 -12.82
C ARG A 73 -10.84 0.73 -11.41
N ASP A 74 -9.59 0.48 -11.13
CA ASP A 74 -9.02 0.69 -9.80
C ASP A 74 -9.23 2.11 -9.26
N LYS A 75 -9.12 3.13 -10.10
CA LYS A 75 -9.34 4.52 -9.69
C LYS A 75 -10.78 4.76 -9.22
N ALA A 76 -11.75 4.19 -9.91
CA ALA A 76 -13.15 4.32 -9.53
C ALA A 76 -13.48 3.50 -8.28
N GLU A 77 -12.95 2.28 -8.18
CA GLU A 77 -13.21 1.38 -7.06
C GLU A 77 -12.54 1.85 -5.76
N LEU A 78 -11.30 2.30 -5.84
CA LEU A 78 -10.53 2.70 -4.66
C LEU A 78 -10.75 4.18 -4.32
N GLY A 79 -11.10 5.03 -5.30
CA GLY A 79 -11.36 6.44 -5.07
C GLY A 79 -10.24 7.16 -4.34
N ALA A 80 -10.58 7.86 -3.27
CA ALA A 80 -9.64 8.63 -2.46
C ALA A 80 -8.63 7.76 -1.69
N ASP A 81 -8.86 6.47 -1.55
CA ASP A 81 -7.93 5.54 -0.90
C ASP A 81 -6.72 5.20 -1.79
N LEU A 82 -6.83 5.39 -3.10
CA LEU A 82 -5.73 5.15 -4.02
C LEU A 82 -4.76 6.33 -4.04
N LEU A 83 -3.56 6.14 -3.50
CA LEU A 83 -2.51 7.15 -3.42
C LEU A 83 -1.41 6.94 -4.46
N GLY A 84 -1.22 5.72 -4.91
CA GLY A 84 -0.24 5.37 -5.93
C GLY A 84 -0.32 3.91 -6.33
N LYS A 85 0.27 3.59 -7.46
CA LYS A 85 0.40 2.20 -7.91
C LYS A 85 1.62 1.99 -8.79
N GLU A 86 2.11 0.77 -8.80
CA GLU A 86 3.21 0.33 -9.64
C GLU A 86 2.94 -1.09 -10.15
N GLU A 87 3.34 -1.38 -11.38
CA GLU A 87 3.10 -2.68 -12.00
C GLU A 87 4.43 -3.35 -12.38
N PHE A 88 4.44 -4.66 -12.19
CA PHE A 88 5.56 -5.53 -12.51
C PHE A 88 5.05 -6.74 -13.29
N VAL A 89 5.77 -7.11 -14.33
CA VAL A 89 5.53 -8.38 -15.03
C VAL A 89 6.71 -9.29 -14.76
N LEU A 90 6.44 -10.46 -14.19
CA LEU A 90 7.47 -11.44 -13.84
C LEU A 90 7.28 -12.72 -14.64
N ALA A 91 8.36 -13.16 -15.25
CA ALA A 91 8.43 -14.52 -15.82
C ALA A 91 8.47 -15.57 -14.70
N PRO A 92 8.09 -16.83 -14.98
CA PRO A 92 8.24 -17.91 -14.01
C PRO A 92 9.67 -17.98 -13.45
N GLY A 93 9.80 -18.02 -12.12
CA GLY A 93 11.09 -18.03 -11.42
C GLY A 93 11.82 -16.69 -11.32
N GLU A 94 11.26 -15.61 -11.87
CA GLU A 94 11.88 -14.29 -11.84
C GLU A 94 11.66 -13.60 -10.49
N SER A 95 12.65 -12.82 -10.09
CA SER A 95 12.56 -11.88 -8.94
C SER A 95 12.81 -10.45 -9.41
N LYS A 96 12.06 -9.52 -8.86
CA LYS A 96 12.25 -8.07 -9.05
C LYS A 96 12.28 -7.35 -7.71
N THR A 97 13.04 -6.27 -7.63
CA THR A 97 13.11 -5.42 -6.45
C THR A 97 12.61 -4.03 -6.78
N PHE A 98 12.07 -3.36 -5.78
CA PHE A 98 11.73 -1.95 -5.86
C PHE A 98 12.05 -1.26 -4.53
N ALA A 99 12.34 0.03 -4.60
CA ALA A 99 12.52 0.87 -3.43
C ALA A 99 11.79 2.19 -3.65
N LYS A 100 11.03 2.62 -2.66
CA LYS A 100 10.14 3.76 -2.82
C LYS A 100 9.88 4.47 -1.51
N THR A 101 9.81 5.79 -1.57
CA THR A 101 9.17 6.61 -0.54
C THR A 101 7.69 6.70 -0.86
N LEU A 102 6.85 6.26 0.05
CA LEU A 102 5.39 6.21 -0.14
C LEU A 102 4.77 7.60 0.04
N ALA A 103 3.55 7.78 -0.46
CA ALA A 103 2.77 8.96 -0.14
C ALA A 103 2.56 9.07 1.38
N PRO A 104 2.57 10.29 1.97
CA PRO A 104 2.53 10.47 3.44
C PRO A 104 1.33 9.81 4.12
N ASP A 105 0.19 9.74 3.44
CA ASP A 105 -1.04 9.15 3.96
C ASP A 105 -1.17 7.65 3.74
N THR A 106 -0.16 7.00 3.15
CA THR A 106 -0.17 5.56 2.93
C THR A 106 -0.16 4.81 4.26
N ARG A 107 -1.11 3.90 4.41
CA ARG A 107 -1.27 3.04 5.59
C ARG A 107 -1.21 1.56 5.25
N PHE A 108 -1.40 1.22 3.98
CA PHE A 108 -1.37 -0.15 3.49
C PHE A 108 -0.70 -0.23 2.13
N LEU A 109 -0.08 -1.36 1.86
CA LEU A 109 0.27 -1.79 0.51
C LEU A 109 -0.66 -2.93 0.13
N GLY A 110 -1.47 -2.70 -0.89
CA GLY A 110 -2.30 -3.73 -1.50
C GLY A 110 -1.57 -4.36 -2.68
N VAL A 111 -1.67 -5.66 -2.80
CA VAL A 111 -1.05 -6.41 -3.89
C VAL A 111 -2.11 -7.18 -4.65
N LEU A 112 -2.14 -7.01 -5.97
CA LEU A 112 -2.97 -7.76 -6.89
C LEU A 112 -2.08 -8.53 -7.85
N ALA A 113 -2.34 -9.82 -8.00
CA ALA A 113 -1.69 -10.64 -9.03
C ALA A 113 -2.74 -11.10 -10.05
N ALA A 114 -2.50 -10.81 -11.33
CA ALA A 114 -3.44 -11.11 -12.39
C ALA A 114 -3.22 -12.55 -12.89
N TYR A 115 -3.75 -13.50 -12.14
CA TYR A 115 -3.76 -14.91 -12.52
C TYR A 115 -4.74 -15.18 -13.65
N ARG A 116 -4.39 -16.10 -14.55
CA ARG A 116 -5.28 -16.56 -15.62
C ARG A 116 -6.50 -17.26 -15.05
N ASP A 117 -6.30 -18.10 -14.04
CA ASP A 117 -7.37 -18.79 -13.29
C ASP A 117 -7.72 -18.00 -12.02
N VAL A 118 -8.28 -16.82 -12.22
CA VAL A 118 -8.62 -15.92 -11.12
C VAL A 118 -9.68 -16.49 -10.19
N GLU A 119 -10.55 -17.37 -10.70
CA GLU A 119 -11.62 -17.97 -9.91
C GLU A 119 -11.09 -18.91 -8.81
N HIS A 120 -9.95 -19.55 -9.06
CA HIS A 120 -9.33 -20.46 -8.10
C HIS A 120 -8.10 -19.84 -7.41
N ALA A 121 -7.69 -18.65 -7.81
CA ALA A 121 -6.52 -18.00 -7.26
C ALA A 121 -6.85 -17.15 -6.03
N LYS A 122 -5.91 -17.13 -5.08
CA LYS A 122 -5.81 -16.04 -4.11
C LYS A 122 -5.05 -14.89 -4.77
N TRP A 123 -5.79 -14.00 -5.41
CA TRP A 123 -5.24 -12.99 -6.31
C TRP A 123 -4.87 -11.66 -5.63
N ARG A 124 -5.19 -11.47 -4.35
CA ARG A 124 -4.85 -10.26 -3.58
C ARG A 124 -4.24 -10.58 -2.23
N SER A 125 -3.43 -9.64 -1.76
CA SER A 125 -2.87 -9.62 -0.41
C SER A 125 -2.71 -8.18 0.04
N ILE A 126 -2.61 -7.93 1.32
CA ILE A 126 -2.46 -6.59 1.88
C ILE A 126 -1.57 -6.64 3.11
N VAL A 127 -0.72 -5.63 3.27
CA VAL A 127 0.12 -5.45 4.47
C VAL A 127 -0.01 -4.03 4.99
N PRO A 128 -0.03 -3.83 6.31
CA PRO A 128 0.01 -2.50 6.90
C PRO A 128 1.41 -1.89 6.80
N VAL A 129 1.47 -0.57 6.65
CA VAL A 129 2.71 0.19 6.76
C VAL A 129 2.54 1.32 7.75
N GLN A 130 3.61 1.67 8.46
CA GLN A 130 3.60 2.74 9.45
C GLN A 130 4.35 3.95 8.91
N PRO A 131 3.76 5.16 9.04
CA PRO A 131 4.42 6.40 8.64
C PRO A 131 5.79 6.56 9.31
N GLY A 132 6.73 7.12 8.59
CA GLY A 132 8.05 7.44 9.11
C GLY A 132 8.98 6.25 9.33
N GLN A 133 8.55 5.04 8.98
CA GLN A 133 9.36 3.83 9.13
C GLN A 133 9.81 3.27 7.78
N MET A 134 10.91 2.52 7.83
CA MET A 134 11.37 1.71 6.71
C MET A 134 10.80 0.30 6.85
N HIS A 135 10.17 -0.19 5.79
CA HIS A 135 9.61 -1.52 5.72
C HIS A 135 10.30 -2.35 4.64
N ASN A 136 10.71 -3.55 4.99
CA ASN A 136 11.06 -4.56 4.01
C ASN A 136 9.80 -5.37 3.69
N VAL A 137 9.43 -5.46 2.43
CA VAL A 137 8.24 -6.17 1.99
C VAL A 137 8.66 -7.30 1.05
N VAL A 138 8.18 -8.50 1.31
CA VAL A 138 8.39 -9.64 0.41
C VAL A 138 7.03 -10.06 -0.14
N ILE A 139 6.95 -10.11 -1.45
CA ILE A 139 5.77 -10.54 -2.19
C ILE A 139 6.10 -11.83 -2.91
N HIS A 140 5.35 -12.89 -2.62
CA HIS A 140 5.46 -14.16 -3.30
C HIS A 140 4.26 -14.34 -4.24
N ALA A 141 4.52 -14.40 -5.53
CA ALA A 141 3.54 -14.84 -6.52
C ALA A 141 3.77 -16.33 -6.75
N ASN A 142 3.00 -17.14 -6.05
CA ASN A 142 3.04 -18.60 -6.14
C ASN A 142 2.19 -19.11 -7.31
N GLU A 143 2.00 -20.40 -7.43
CA GLU A 143 1.25 -21.03 -8.53
C GLU A 143 -0.10 -20.34 -8.76
N LEU A 144 -0.94 -20.26 -7.71
CA LEU A 144 -2.28 -19.66 -7.73
C LEU A 144 -2.57 -18.78 -6.49
N ALA A 145 -1.55 -18.29 -5.85
CA ALA A 145 -1.72 -17.42 -4.68
C ALA A 145 -0.63 -16.35 -4.63
N VAL A 146 -1.02 -15.13 -4.34
CA VAL A 146 -0.09 -14.06 -4.00
C VAL A 146 -0.15 -13.80 -2.50
N ASP A 147 1.02 -13.70 -1.90
CA ASP A 147 1.19 -13.36 -0.49
C ASP A 147 2.19 -12.21 -0.34
N ALA A 148 1.84 -11.24 0.46
CA ALA A 148 2.72 -10.16 0.86
C ALA A 148 2.93 -10.21 2.36
N ALA A 149 4.15 -10.00 2.80
CA ALA A 149 4.51 -9.96 4.21
C ALA A 149 5.57 -8.90 4.46
N LEU A 150 5.55 -8.31 5.66
CA LEU A 150 6.65 -7.50 6.14
C LEU A 150 7.81 -8.44 6.50
N GLY A 151 8.96 -8.22 5.86
CA GLY A 151 10.19 -8.89 6.25
C GLY A 151 10.54 -8.51 7.69
N GLY A 152 10.90 -9.49 8.52
CA GLY A 152 11.35 -9.20 9.87
C GLY A 152 12.54 -8.24 9.83
N GLY A 153 12.40 -7.09 10.47
CA GLY A 153 13.53 -6.21 10.70
C GLY A 153 14.61 -6.99 11.46
N GLY A 154 15.74 -7.19 10.81
CA GLY A 154 16.91 -7.70 11.51
C GLY A 154 17.20 -6.80 12.71
N ARG A 155 17.31 -7.40 13.85
CA ARG A 155 17.85 -6.75 15.07
C ARG A 155 19.31 -6.43 14.84
#